data_ec262cf48d199d657de66d8000bf9764
#
_entry.id   ec262cf48d199d657de66d8000bf9764
#
_cell.length_a   1.000
_cell.length_b   1.000
_cell.length_c   1.000
_cell.angle_alpha   90.00
_cell.angle_beta   90.00
_cell.angle_gamma   90.00
#
_symmetry.space_group_name_H-M   'P 1'
#
loop_
_entity.id
_entity.type
_entity.pdbx_description
1 polymer ?
#
loop_
_entity_poly.entity_id
_entity_poly.type
_entity_poly.pdbx_seq_one_letter_code
_entity_poly.pdbx_strand_id
1 'polypeptide(L)'
;MDIRPLTGSLGAEIIGADIKNDKQFEAIYQAFVDHSVITIRGQDIAPEDHLAFARRFGSINVNRFFKKLDTHPEIAIVLKEKDQKKAIGERWHTDHSYDQVPAMGSILHAIEVPPFGGDTVFVSMARVFENMSDPVKSFLRGLKAWHSSRHAFGASQMKSESSKTGRIENAHLATQDALHPVVIRHPLSGREGIYVNPDFTTHIDGVSETESQHILAMIYDECQKPEYQARVSWSQGDVTMWDNRATWHKAINDYDGHRRYMHRITVEGCALSGAQ
;
A
#
# COMPACT_ATOMS: atom_id res chain seq x y z
N MET A 1 -20.65 -4.78 15.47
CA MET A 1 -19.73 -4.33 14.43
C MET A 1 -20.42 -3.23 13.64
N ASP A 2 -19.80 -2.06 13.55
CA ASP A 2 -20.29 -0.89 12.83
C ASP A 2 -19.25 -0.49 11.80
N ILE A 3 -19.63 -0.32 10.53
CA ILE A 3 -18.76 0.03 9.41
C ILE A 3 -19.08 1.46 8.99
N ARG A 4 -18.10 2.36 9.13
CA ARG A 4 -18.24 3.80 8.86
C ARG A 4 -17.29 4.22 7.76
N PRO A 5 -17.78 4.68 6.59
CA PRO A 5 -16.92 5.25 5.56
C PRO A 5 -16.08 6.41 6.13
N LEU A 6 -14.79 6.46 5.76
CA LEU A 6 -13.89 7.59 6.09
C LEU A 6 -14.17 8.78 5.19
N THR A 7 -14.35 8.51 3.89
CA THR A 7 -14.64 9.53 2.87
C THR A 7 -15.60 8.97 1.81
N GLY A 8 -16.06 9.82 0.91
CA GLY A 8 -16.85 9.39 -0.26
C GLY A 8 -16.06 8.65 -1.33
N SER A 9 -14.73 8.58 -1.21
CA SER A 9 -13.86 8.01 -2.24
C SER A 9 -13.27 6.65 -1.87
N LEU A 10 -12.84 6.50 -0.62
CA LEU A 10 -12.28 5.23 -0.10
C LEU A 10 -12.20 5.26 1.43
N GLY A 11 -11.94 4.09 1.96
CA GLY A 11 -11.64 3.86 3.37
C GLY A 11 -12.87 3.71 4.24
N ALA A 12 -12.80 2.79 5.20
CA ALA A 12 -13.80 2.65 6.27
C ALA A 12 -13.14 2.29 7.61
N GLU A 13 -13.75 2.77 8.69
CA GLU A 13 -13.48 2.29 10.04
C GLU A 13 -14.46 1.17 10.40
N ILE A 14 -13.94 0.14 11.06
CA ILE A 14 -14.75 -0.97 11.59
C ILE A 14 -14.63 -0.95 13.12
N ILE A 15 -15.71 -0.63 13.78
CA ILE A 15 -15.79 -0.49 15.24
C ILE A 15 -16.51 -1.69 15.84
N GLY A 16 -15.97 -2.25 16.94
CA GLY A 16 -16.57 -3.38 17.62
C GLY A 16 -16.47 -4.70 16.85
N ALA A 17 -15.51 -4.82 15.94
CA ALA A 17 -15.11 -6.10 15.37
C ALA A 17 -13.96 -6.72 16.15
N ASP A 18 -13.89 -8.04 16.14
CA ASP A 18 -12.76 -8.84 16.59
C ASP A 18 -12.27 -9.69 15.41
N ILE A 19 -11.02 -9.48 14.98
CA ILE A 19 -10.45 -10.22 13.83
C ILE A 19 -10.28 -11.72 14.11
N LYS A 20 -10.34 -12.14 15.36
CA LYS A 20 -10.32 -13.56 15.78
C LYS A 20 -11.68 -14.22 15.62
N ASN A 21 -12.75 -13.44 15.43
CA ASN A 21 -14.10 -13.97 15.30
C ASN A 21 -14.42 -14.33 13.83
N ASP A 22 -14.45 -15.63 13.56
CA ASP A 22 -14.72 -16.14 12.20
C ASP A 22 -16.06 -15.70 11.62
N LYS A 23 -17.08 -15.49 12.45
CA LYS A 23 -18.41 -15.08 12.00
C LYS A 23 -18.43 -13.64 11.44
N GLN A 24 -17.44 -12.83 11.77
CA GLN A 24 -17.37 -11.43 11.31
C GLN A 24 -16.53 -11.27 10.02
N PHE A 25 -15.79 -12.30 9.63
CA PHE A 25 -14.84 -12.19 8.53
C PHE A 25 -15.48 -11.80 7.21
N GLU A 26 -16.58 -12.43 6.83
CA GLU A 26 -17.23 -12.15 5.54
C GLU A 26 -17.61 -10.66 5.43
N ALA A 27 -18.12 -10.08 6.50
CA ALA A 27 -18.46 -8.66 6.52
C ALA A 27 -17.22 -7.75 6.50
N ILE A 28 -16.12 -8.17 7.15
CA ILE A 28 -14.82 -7.47 7.08
C ILE A 28 -14.24 -7.56 5.67
N TYR A 29 -14.30 -8.74 5.06
CA TYR A 29 -13.84 -8.96 3.68
C TYR A 29 -14.63 -8.12 2.68
N GLN A 30 -15.96 -8.09 2.80
CA GLN A 30 -16.80 -7.27 1.93
C GLN A 30 -16.50 -5.77 2.11
N ALA A 31 -16.30 -5.30 3.34
CA ALA A 31 -15.89 -3.93 3.61
C ALA A 31 -14.53 -3.60 2.96
N PHE A 32 -13.58 -4.54 2.97
CA PHE A 32 -12.31 -4.38 2.27
C PHE A 32 -12.48 -4.25 0.76
N VAL A 33 -13.34 -5.08 0.13
CA VAL A 33 -13.62 -5.02 -1.31
C VAL A 33 -14.29 -3.69 -1.69
N ASP A 34 -15.25 -3.23 -0.87
CA ASP A 34 -16.03 -2.03 -1.15
C ASP A 34 -15.24 -0.74 -0.94
N HIS A 35 -14.38 -0.70 0.09
CA HIS A 35 -13.71 0.52 0.53
C HIS A 35 -12.21 0.56 0.22
N SER A 36 -11.59 -0.55 -0.19
CA SER A 36 -10.15 -0.72 -0.52
C SER A 36 -9.18 -0.45 0.65
N VAL A 37 -9.59 0.24 1.68
CA VAL A 37 -8.87 0.49 2.94
C VAL A 37 -9.83 0.29 4.09
N ILE A 38 -9.47 -0.58 5.05
CA ILE A 38 -10.26 -0.76 6.27
C ILE A 38 -9.36 -0.60 7.49
N THR A 39 -9.86 0.06 8.52
CA THR A 39 -9.20 0.15 9.83
C THR A 39 -10.10 -0.48 10.88
N ILE A 40 -9.68 -1.60 11.46
CA ILE A 40 -10.38 -2.31 12.54
C ILE A 40 -9.80 -1.80 13.84
N ARG A 41 -10.61 -1.09 14.62
CA ARG A 41 -10.16 -0.37 15.81
C ARG A 41 -9.98 -1.28 17.02
N GLY A 42 -8.93 -1.00 17.82
CA GLY A 42 -8.77 -1.50 19.18
C GLY A 42 -8.64 -3.02 19.31
N GLN A 43 -7.81 -3.64 18.49
CA GLN A 43 -7.58 -5.08 18.49
C GLN A 43 -6.51 -5.45 19.54
N ASP A 44 -6.84 -6.39 20.43
CA ASP A 44 -5.89 -7.03 21.35
C ASP A 44 -5.54 -8.41 20.80
N ILE A 45 -4.44 -8.47 20.04
CA ILE A 45 -4.03 -9.64 19.28
C ILE A 45 -2.55 -9.96 19.43
N ALA A 46 -2.25 -11.25 19.46
CA ALA A 46 -0.88 -11.78 19.36
C ALA A 46 -0.42 -11.86 17.88
N PRO A 47 0.88 -12.04 17.61
CA PRO A 47 1.40 -12.26 16.25
C PRO A 47 0.71 -13.40 15.52
N GLU A 48 0.36 -14.47 16.22
CA GLU A 48 -0.35 -15.65 15.68
C GLU A 48 -1.76 -15.28 15.19
N ASP A 49 -2.48 -14.43 15.93
CA ASP A 49 -3.81 -13.95 15.54
C ASP A 49 -3.73 -13.09 14.28
N HIS A 50 -2.70 -12.21 14.20
CA HIS A 50 -2.44 -11.38 13.02
C HIS A 50 -2.18 -12.25 11.79
N LEU A 51 -1.35 -13.30 11.93
CA LEU A 51 -1.07 -14.28 10.86
C LEU A 51 -2.33 -15.07 10.48
N ALA A 52 -3.09 -15.54 11.46
CA ALA A 52 -4.32 -16.28 11.21
C ALA A 52 -5.34 -15.44 10.43
N PHE A 53 -5.50 -14.16 10.80
CA PHE A 53 -6.35 -13.22 10.08
C PHE A 53 -5.87 -13.00 8.64
N ALA A 54 -4.58 -12.74 8.45
CA ALA A 54 -4.01 -12.52 7.12
C ALA A 54 -4.19 -13.72 6.18
N ARG A 55 -4.01 -14.94 6.68
CA ARG A 55 -4.17 -16.18 5.89
C ARG A 55 -5.59 -16.41 5.36
N ARG A 56 -6.59 -15.76 5.93
CA ARG A 56 -7.97 -15.81 5.43
C ARG A 56 -8.17 -15.04 4.12
N PHE A 57 -7.29 -14.07 3.84
CA PHE A 57 -7.29 -13.33 2.57
C PHE A 57 -6.45 -14.03 1.49
N GLY A 58 -5.50 -14.88 1.87
CA GLY A 58 -4.63 -15.61 0.95
C GLY A 58 -3.30 -16.03 1.56
N SER A 59 -2.40 -16.51 0.72
CA SER A 59 -1.03 -16.86 1.12
C SER A 59 -0.24 -15.62 1.54
N ILE A 60 0.69 -15.80 2.47
CA ILE A 60 1.51 -14.69 2.96
C ILE A 60 2.76 -14.54 2.09
N ASN A 61 3.02 -13.34 1.62
CA ASN A 61 4.26 -12.93 0.99
C ASN A 61 5.28 -12.52 2.06
N VAL A 62 6.36 -13.26 2.19
CA VAL A 62 7.45 -12.92 3.11
C VAL A 62 8.29 -11.80 2.51
N ASN A 63 8.20 -10.60 3.08
CA ASN A 63 8.88 -9.42 2.54
C ASN A 63 10.40 -9.61 2.49
N ARG A 64 11.00 -9.24 1.36
CA ARG A 64 12.44 -9.43 1.06
C ARG A 64 13.33 -8.36 1.69
N PHE A 65 12.79 -7.16 1.91
CA PHE A 65 13.56 -5.97 2.20
C PHE A 65 13.43 -5.47 3.62
N PHE A 66 12.36 -5.81 4.33
CA PHE A 66 12.15 -5.35 5.70
C PHE A 66 12.73 -6.31 6.72
N LYS A 67 13.20 -5.74 7.84
CA LYS A 67 13.53 -6.54 9.02
C LYS A 67 12.30 -7.34 9.45
N LYS A 68 12.51 -8.60 9.80
CA LYS A 68 11.46 -9.55 10.21
C LYS A 68 11.39 -9.63 11.73
N LEU A 69 10.23 -10.02 12.24
CA LEU A 69 10.07 -10.40 13.64
C LEU A 69 10.76 -11.75 13.88
N ASP A 70 11.65 -11.82 14.88
CA ASP A 70 12.50 -13.01 15.09
C ASP A 70 11.69 -14.29 15.32
N THR A 71 10.54 -14.17 16.01
CA THR A 71 9.66 -15.31 16.32
C THR A 71 8.72 -15.68 15.15
N HIS A 72 8.43 -14.73 14.26
CA HIS A 72 7.47 -14.90 13.15
C HIS A 72 8.02 -14.22 11.90
N PRO A 73 8.82 -14.89 11.09
CA PRO A 73 9.52 -14.30 9.94
C PRO A 73 8.59 -13.82 8.82
N GLU A 74 7.32 -14.21 8.83
CA GLU A 74 6.29 -13.69 7.93
C GLU A 74 5.84 -12.27 8.28
N ILE A 75 6.14 -11.81 9.51
CA ILE A 75 5.81 -10.47 9.97
C ILE A 75 7.01 -9.55 9.77
N ALA A 76 6.85 -8.56 8.94
CA ALA A 76 7.82 -7.49 8.73
C ALA A 76 7.64 -6.39 9.79
N ILE A 77 8.76 -5.80 10.21
CA ILE A 77 8.81 -4.69 11.16
C ILE A 77 8.86 -3.37 10.41
N VAL A 78 7.91 -2.47 10.66
CA VAL A 78 7.93 -1.09 10.19
C VAL A 78 8.16 -0.19 11.39
N LEU A 79 9.38 0.32 11.50
CA LEU A 79 9.86 1.00 12.70
C LEU A 79 10.51 2.36 12.38
N LYS A 80 10.18 3.37 13.18
CA LYS A 80 10.96 4.61 13.31
C LYS A 80 11.25 4.82 14.79
N GLU A 81 12.53 4.84 15.16
CA GLU A 81 12.98 5.18 16.50
C GLU A 81 12.95 6.70 16.76
N LYS A 82 12.98 7.10 18.02
CA LYS A 82 12.84 8.51 18.44
C LYS A 82 13.88 9.45 17.85
N ASP A 83 15.10 8.94 17.65
CA ASP A 83 16.25 9.68 17.11
C ASP A 83 16.32 9.69 15.58
N GLN A 84 15.50 8.89 14.92
CA GLN A 84 15.46 8.79 13.46
C GLN A 84 14.63 9.91 12.83
N LYS A 85 15.15 10.50 11.74
CA LYS A 85 14.51 11.61 11.04
C LYS A 85 13.54 11.18 9.94
N LYS A 86 13.82 10.03 9.30
CA LYS A 86 13.02 9.53 8.17
C LYS A 86 12.18 8.33 8.58
N ALA A 87 10.91 8.35 8.23
CA ALA A 87 10.03 7.18 8.28
C ALA A 87 10.21 6.34 7.00
N ILE A 88 9.73 5.10 7.03
CA ILE A 88 9.62 4.26 5.84
C ILE A 88 8.29 4.58 5.15
N GLY A 89 8.32 4.73 3.82
CA GLY A 89 7.10 4.95 3.03
C GLY A 89 6.61 6.41 3.00
N GLU A 90 7.49 7.41 3.13
CA GLU A 90 7.14 8.83 3.08
C GLU A 90 6.75 9.34 1.68
N ARG A 91 7.06 8.61 0.62
CA ARG A 91 6.68 8.96 -0.75
C ARG A 91 5.41 8.23 -1.17
N TRP A 92 4.67 8.79 -2.11
CA TRP A 92 3.52 8.13 -2.70
C TRP A 92 3.95 6.87 -3.45
N HIS A 93 3.37 5.72 -3.07
CA HIS A 93 3.66 4.44 -3.70
C HIS A 93 2.49 3.47 -3.58
N THR A 94 2.59 2.42 -4.34
CA THR A 94 1.85 1.18 -4.13
C THR A 94 2.85 0.06 -3.93
N ASP A 95 2.61 -0.80 -2.94
CA ASP A 95 3.55 -1.87 -2.62
C ASP A 95 3.60 -2.94 -3.73
N HIS A 96 4.81 -3.52 -3.92
CA HIS A 96 5.04 -4.69 -4.77
C HIS A 96 4.68 -4.54 -6.26
N SER A 97 4.48 -3.32 -6.77
CA SER A 97 4.19 -3.13 -8.21
C SER A 97 5.35 -3.53 -9.12
N TYR A 98 6.53 -3.72 -8.58
CA TYR A 98 7.70 -4.24 -9.29
C TYR A 98 7.71 -5.77 -9.47
N ASP A 99 6.79 -6.49 -8.83
CA ASP A 99 6.65 -7.94 -8.99
C ASP A 99 5.71 -8.27 -10.16
N GLN A 100 6.00 -9.35 -10.93
CA GLN A 100 5.15 -9.81 -12.04
C GLN A 100 3.75 -10.19 -11.56
N VAL A 101 3.65 -10.69 -10.34
CA VAL A 101 2.39 -10.92 -9.62
C VAL A 101 2.43 -10.03 -8.37
N PRO A 102 1.83 -8.84 -8.43
CA PRO A 102 1.85 -7.92 -7.30
C PRO A 102 1.06 -8.45 -6.10
N ALA A 103 1.54 -8.12 -4.90
CA ALA A 103 0.82 -8.46 -3.68
C ALA A 103 -0.57 -7.81 -3.63
N MET A 104 -1.57 -8.55 -3.17
CA MET A 104 -2.94 -8.07 -3.03
C MET A 104 -3.02 -6.88 -2.08
N GLY A 105 -2.47 -7.03 -0.88
CA GLY A 105 -2.61 -6.01 0.14
C GLY A 105 -1.62 -6.16 1.28
N SER A 106 -1.59 -5.15 2.11
CA SER A 106 -0.79 -5.09 3.34
C SER A 106 -1.70 -4.91 4.53
N ILE A 107 -1.39 -5.61 5.62
CA ILE A 107 -2.11 -5.58 6.89
C ILE A 107 -1.14 -5.11 7.96
N LEU A 108 -1.35 -3.92 8.52
CA LEU A 108 -0.57 -3.35 9.60
C LEU A 108 -1.30 -3.45 10.92
N HIS A 109 -0.60 -3.94 11.95
CA HIS A 109 -1.03 -3.88 13.35
C HIS A 109 -0.19 -2.83 14.09
N ALA A 110 -0.85 -1.90 14.74
CA ALA A 110 -0.23 -0.80 15.48
C ALA A 110 0.19 -1.24 16.88
N ILE A 111 1.49 -1.50 17.07
CA ILE A 111 2.06 -1.94 18.36
C ILE A 111 2.35 -0.73 19.26
N GLU A 112 3.00 0.29 18.71
CA GLU A 112 3.28 1.56 19.40
C GLU A 112 3.10 2.70 18.39
N VAL A 113 2.34 3.70 18.77
CA VAL A 113 2.09 4.88 17.94
C VAL A 113 2.45 6.15 18.69
N PRO A 114 2.88 7.22 18.00
CA PRO A 114 3.13 8.50 18.63
C PRO A 114 1.82 9.11 19.18
N PRO A 115 1.89 10.03 20.16
CA PRO A 115 0.70 10.66 20.73
C PRO A 115 -0.02 11.60 19.74
N PHE A 116 0.61 11.96 18.64
CA PHE A 116 0.08 12.76 17.52
C PHE A 116 0.86 12.46 16.25
N GLY A 117 0.24 12.69 15.10
CA GLY A 117 0.87 12.46 13.79
C GLY A 117 1.10 10.98 13.47
N GLY A 118 1.99 10.71 12.52
CA GLY A 118 2.30 9.35 12.08
C GLY A 118 1.17 8.67 11.31
N ASP A 119 0.22 9.44 10.79
CA ASP A 119 -0.91 8.96 10.01
C ASP A 119 -0.46 8.32 8.69
N THR A 120 -1.37 7.60 8.05
CA THR A 120 -1.19 7.13 6.68
C THR A 120 -2.26 7.74 5.78
N VAL A 121 -1.85 8.31 4.65
CA VAL A 121 -2.78 8.84 3.65
C VAL A 121 -2.84 7.88 2.47
N PHE A 122 -4.05 7.68 1.97
CA PHE A 122 -4.38 6.80 0.84
C PHE A 122 -5.03 7.58 -0.28
N VAL A 123 -4.87 7.12 -1.53
CA VAL A 123 -5.54 7.66 -2.73
C VAL A 123 -6.32 6.53 -3.40
N SER A 124 -7.56 6.80 -3.79
CA SER A 124 -8.38 5.88 -4.58
C SER A 124 -8.02 5.94 -6.05
N MET A 125 -7.32 4.93 -6.56
CA MET A 125 -6.90 4.89 -7.96
C MET A 125 -8.07 4.72 -8.92
N ALA A 126 -9.16 4.09 -8.46
CA ALA A 126 -10.40 4.00 -9.23
C ALA A 126 -11.10 5.36 -9.36
N ARG A 127 -11.20 6.14 -8.26
CA ARG A 127 -11.80 7.49 -8.31
C ARG A 127 -11.00 8.44 -9.19
N VAL A 128 -9.67 8.37 -9.13
CA VAL A 128 -8.80 9.12 -10.04
C VAL A 128 -9.17 8.81 -11.49
N PHE A 129 -9.23 7.53 -11.86
CA PHE A 129 -9.55 7.13 -13.23
C PHE A 129 -10.98 7.53 -13.63
N GLU A 130 -11.97 7.29 -12.79
CA GLU A 130 -13.38 7.63 -13.03
C GLU A 130 -13.59 9.12 -13.39
N ASN A 131 -12.82 10.02 -12.77
CA ASN A 131 -12.94 11.46 -12.96
C ASN A 131 -12.12 12.03 -14.12
N MET A 132 -11.30 11.22 -14.78
CA MET A 132 -10.64 11.64 -16.02
C MET A 132 -11.64 11.75 -17.18
N SER A 133 -11.35 12.58 -18.17
CA SER A 133 -12.17 12.68 -19.40
C SER A 133 -12.10 11.39 -20.22
N ASP A 134 -13.16 11.10 -20.95
CA ASP A 134 -13.23 9.85 -21.73
C ASP A 134 -12.11 9.69 -22.78
N PRO A 135 -11.67 10.75 -23.50
CA PRO A 135 -10.51 10.64 -24.38
C PRO A 135 -9.22 10.22 -23.64
N VAL A 136 -8.99 10.76 -22.42
CA VAL A 136 -7.84 10.39 -21.59
C VAL A 136 -7.96 8.96 -21.08
N LYS A 137 -9.13 8.54 -20.62
CA LYS A 137 -9.41 7.15 -20.22
C LYS A 137 -9.10 6.16 -21.35
N SER A 138 -9.60 6.45 -22.56
CA SER A 138 -9.38 5.61 -23.73
C SER A 138 -7.89 5.52 -24.09
N PHE A 139 -7.17 6.62 -24.03
CA PHE A 139 -5.74 6.66 -24.27
C PHE A 139 -4.96 5.83 -23.24
N LEU A 140 -5.23 6.00 -21.95
CA LEU A 140 -4.51 5.32 -20.89
C LEU A 140 -4.74 3.81 -20.84
N ARG A 141 -5.94 3.30 -21.26
CA ARG A 141 -6.21 1.86 -21.34
C ARG A 141 -5.28 1.13 -22.29
N GLY A 142 -4.79 1.80 -23.33
CA GLY A 142 -3.87 1.23 -24.31
C GLY A 142 -2.42 1.14 -23.85
N LEU A 143 -2.07 1.75 -22.70
CA LEU A 143 -0.69 1.88 -22.24
C LEU A 143 -0.28 0.82 -21.25
N LYS A 144 1.03 0.53 -21.24
CA LYS A 144 1.70 -0.25 -20.20
C LYS A 144 2.85 0.56 -19.61
N ALA A 145 3.23 0.25 -18.39
CA ALA A 145 4.34 0.90 -17.70
C ALA A 145 5.28 -0.11 -17.06
N TRP A 146 6.57 0.19 -17.10
CA TRP A 146 7.60 -0.56 -16.41
C TRP A 146 7.73 -0.10 -14.97
N HIS A 147 7.82 -1.06 -14.06
CA HIS A 147 8.05 -0.87 -12.63
C HIS A 147 9.32 -1.57 -12.21
N SER A 148 10.08 -0.98 -11.28
CA SER A 148 11.36 -1.53 -10.81
C SER A 148 11.54 -1.38 -9.32
N SER A 149 11.99 -2.45 -8.66
CA SER A 149 12.38 -2.43 -7.24
C SER A 149 13.67 -1.64 -6.99
N ARG A 150 14.50 -1.43 -8.03
CA ARG A 150 15.82 -0.80 -7.93
C ARG A 150 15.74 0.67 -7.50
N HIS A 151 14.67 1.37 -7.84
CA HIS A 151 14.49 2.78 -7.48
C HIS A 151 14.39 2.99 -5.97
N ALA A 152 13.62 2.16 -5.28
CA ALA A 152 13.38 2.31 -3.84
C ALA A 152 14.35 1.50 -2.95
N PHE A 153 14.76 0.32 -3.42
CA PHE A 153 15.54 -0.63 -2.61
C PHE A 153 16.93 -0.92 -3.15
N GLY A 154 17.27 -0.48 -4.37
CA GLY A 154 18.53 -0.81 -5.04
C GLY A 154 19.77 -0.22 -4.38
N ALA A 155 20.93 -0.52 -4.97
CA ALA A 155 22.26 -0.15 -4.44
C ALA A 155 22.44 1.36 -4.21
N SER A 156 21.77 2.21 -4.98
CA SER A 156 21.75 3.67 -4.77
C SER A 156 21.13 4.07 -3.44
N GLN A 157 20.25 3.26 -2.89
CA GLN A 157 19.56 3.47 -1.63
C GLN A 157 20.31 2.88 -0.41
N MET A 158 21.38 2.09 -0.64
CA MET A 158 22.20 1.52 0.46
C MET A 158 22.83 2.59 1.36
N LYS A 159 22.97 3.82 0.88
CA LYS A 159 23.45 4.97 1.66
C LYS A 159 22.33 5.68 2.44
N SER A 160 21.07 5.26 2.27
CA SER A 160 19.94 5.85 2.98
C SER A 160 19.99 5.57 4.48
N GLU A 161 19.36 6.43 5.27
CA GLU A 161 19.24 6.25 6.72
C GLU A 161 18.58 4.91 7.08
N SER A 162 17.55 4.49 6.32
CA SER A 162 16.82 3.25 6.55
C SER A 162 17.70 2.01 6.39
N SER A 163 18.62 1.99 5.41
CA SER A 163 19.58 0.91 5.24
C SER A 163 20.66 0.91 6.33
N LYS A 164 21.18 2.09 6.69
CA LYS A 164 22.20 2.23 7.74
C LYS A 164 21.68 1.81 9.11
N THR A 165 20.41 1.97 9.39
CA THR A 165 19.77 1.60 10.66
C THR A 165 19.23 0.17 10.67
N GLY A 166 19.46 -0.64 9.62
CA GLY A 166 19.03 -2.03 9.53
C GLY A 166 17.51 -2.21 9.42
N ARG A 167 16.76 -1.16 9.07
CA ARG A 167 15.31 -1.24 8.86
C ARG A 167 14.96 -1.80 7.48
N ILE A 168 15.82 -1.55 6.50
CA ILE A 168 15.78 -2.11 5.16
C ILE A 168 17.04 -2.93 4.96
N GLU A 169 16.89 -4.17 4.60
CA GLU A 169 17.93 -5.16 4.39
C GLU A 169 17.93 -5.63 2.93
N ASN A 170 18.93 -6.44 2.57
CA ASN A 170 18.93 -7.20 1.30
C ASN A 170 18.77 -6.34 0.04
N ALA A 171 19.31 -5.11 0.01
CA ALA A 171 19.23 -4.24 -1.18
C ALA A 171 19.74 -4.92 -2.48
N HIS A 172 20.63 -5.93 -2.37
CA HIS A 172 21.12 -6.71 -3.50
C HIS A 172 20.02 -7.58 -4.16
N LEU A 173 18.91 -7.86 -3.44
CA LEU A 173 17.75 -8.57 -3.98
C LEU A 173 16.80 -7.66 -4.77
N ALA A 174 17.05 -6.35 -4.85
CA ALA A 174 16.24 -5.41 -5.63
C ALA A 174 16.59 -5.51 -7.12
N THR A 175 16.12 -6.57 -7.75
CA THR A 175 16.37 -6.92 -9.16
C THR A 175 15.09 -7.09 -9.99
N GLN A 176 13.92 -6.93 -9.35
CA GLN A 176 12.64 -7.16 -9.99
C GLN A 176 12.27 -6.00 -10.89
N ASP A 177 11.85 -6.32 -12.10
CA ASP A 177 11.22 -5.43 -13.06
C ASP A 177 9.93 -6.10 -13.56
N ALA A 178 8.86 -5.34 -13.67
CA ALA A 178 7.58 -5.82 -14.16
C ALA A 178 6.93 -4.82 -15.11
N LEU A 179 6.26 -5.34 -16.13
CA LEU A 179 5.46 -4.58 -17.08
C LEU A 179 3.98 -4.78 -16.77
N HIS A 180 3.31 -3.72 -16.37
CA HIS A 180 1.88 -3.74 -16.04
C HIS A 180 1.06 -2.79 -16.91
N PRO A 181 -0.25 -3.07 -17.13
CA PRO A 181 -1.15 -2.09 -17.72
C PRO A 181 -1.20 -0.82 -16.86
N VAL A 182 -1.27 0.36 -17.49
CA VAL A 182 -1.47 1.65 -16.78
C VAL A 182 -2.87 1.71 -16.16
N VAL A 183 -3.85 1.09 -16.81
CA VAL A 183 -5.22 0.95 -16.28
C VAL A 183 -5.51 -0.53 -16.12
N ILE A 184 -5.81 -0.96 -14.90
CA ILE A 184 -6.18 -2.34 -14.59
C ILE A 184 -7.68 -2.45 -14.31
N ARG A 185 -8.23 -3.64 -14.56
CA ARG A 185 -9.50 -4.07 -14.00
C ARG A 185 -9.23 -4.74 -12.66
N HIS A 186 -9.70 -4.14 -11.59
CA HIS A 186 -9.45 -4.63 -10.23
C HIS A 186 -10.05 -6.03 -10.02
N PRO A 187 -9.26 -7.02 -9.56
CA PRO A 187 -9.68 -8.43 -9.55
C PRO A 187 -10.90 -8.74 -8.66
N LEU A 188 -11.10 -7.99 -7.57
CA LEU A 188 -12.20 -8.23 -6.63
C LEU A 188 -13.42 -7.37 -6.93
N SER A 189 -13.24 -6.06 -7.12
CA SER A 189 -14.37 -5.13 -7.31
C SER A 189 -14.80 -4.97 -8.77
N GLY A 190 -13.98 -5.41 -9.74
CA GLY A 190 -14.23 -5.19 -11.17
C GLY A 190 -14.08 -3.74 -11.66
N ARG A 191 -13.81 -2.78 -10.75
CA ARG A 191 -13.61 -1.37 -11.11
C ARG A 191 -12.30 -1.18 -11.88
N GLU A 192 -12.29 -0.21 -12.76
CA GLU A 192 -11.07 0.22 -13.43
C GLU A 192 -10.31 1.22 -12.56
N GLY A 193 -8.98 1.13 -12.54
CA GLY A 193 -8.14 2.04 -11.75
C GLY A 193 -6.75 2.18 -12.35
N ILE A 194 -6.13 3.32 -12.05
CA ILE A 194 -4.74 3.60 -12.42
C ILE A 194 -3.78 2.67 -11.65
N TYR A 195 -2.78 2.14 -12.35
CA TYR A 195 -1.76 1.26 -11.75
C TYR A 195 -0.34 1.69 -12.12
N VAL A 196 -0.02 2.94 -11.87
CA VAL A 196 1.35 3.49 -11.87
C VAL A 196 1.59 4.26 -10.58
N ASN A 197 2.83 4.42 -10.14
CA ASN A 197 3.16 5.16 -8.92
C ASN A 197 4.55 5.80 -9.00
N PRO A 198 4.80 6.90 -8.25
CA PRO A 198 6.06 7.64 -8.35
C PRO A 198 7.29 6.88 -7.85
N ASP A 199 7.12 5.89 -6.96
CA ASP A 199 8.24 5.23 -6.29
C ASP A 199 8.82 4.08 -7.11
N PHE A 200 7.99 3.36 -7.85
CA PHE A 200 8.41 2.17 -8.58
C PHE A 200 8.24 2.27 -10.10
N THR A 201 7.32 3.09 -10.62
CA THR A 201 7.15 3.23 -12.07
C THR A 201 8.32 3.99 -12.67
N THR A 202 8.96 3.39 -13.66
CA THR A 202 10.13 3.96 -14.34
C THR A 202 9.76 4.73 -15.58
N HIS A 203 8.92 4.16 -16.44
CA HIS A 203 8.46 4.78 -17.69
C HIS A 203 7.26 4.07 -18.30
N ILE A 204 6.59 4.74 -19.22
CA ILE A 204 5.55 4.17 -20.08
C ILE A 204 6.23 3.43 -21.24
N ASP A 205 5.82 2.21 -21.49
CA ASP A 205 6.36 1.37 -22.56
C ASP A 205 5.93 1.87 -23.94
N GLY A 206 6.85 1.80 -24.91
CA GLY A 206 6.57 2.10 -26.31
C GLY A 206 6.45 3.58 -26.69
N VAL A 207 6.74 4.52 -25.78
CA VAL A 207 6.77 5.96 -26.05
C VAL A 207 8.15 6.53 -25.74
N SER A 208 8.44 7.75 -26.21
CA SER A 208 9.69 8.44 -25.88
C SER A 208 9.77 8.80 -24.39
N GLU A 209 10.98 9.01 -23.88
CA GLU A 209 11.20 9.42 -22.49
C GLU A 209 10.43 10.69 -22.12
N THR A 210 10.45 11.69 -22.99
CA THR A 210 9.73 12.96 -22.79
C THR A 210 8.22 12.75 -22.73
N GLU A 211 7.64 11.97 -23.63
CA GLU A 211 6.20 11.64 -23.61
C GLU A 211 5.85 10.88 -22.34
N SER A 212 6.65 9.89 -21.96
CA SER A 212 6.47 9.12 -20.72
C SER A 212 6.44 10.03 -19.50
N GLN A 213 7.39 10.95 -19.38
CA GLN A 213 7.45 11.90 -18.27
C GLN A 213 6.19 12.77 -18.18
N HIS A 214 5.68 13.30 -19.32
CA HIS A 214 4.49 14.13 -19.34
C HIS A 214 3.21 13.34 -19.02
N ILE A 215 3.09 12.10 -19.53
CA ILE A 215 1.94 11.23 -19.21
C ILE A 215 1.91 10.90 -17.72
N LEU A 216 3.04 10.49 -17.16
CA LEU A 216 3.14 10.16 -15.74
C LEU A 216 2.90 11.39 -14.86
N ALA A 217 3.45 12.56 -15.22
CA ALA A 217 3.22 13.80 -14.48
C ALA A 217 1.72 14.17 -14.44
N MET A 218 1.03 14.12 -15.59
CA MET A 218 -0.43 14.37 -15.66
C MET A 218 -1.21 13.42 -14.72
N ILE A 219 -0.87 12.13 -14.70
CA ILE A 219 -1.52 11.16 -13.81
C ILE A 219 -1.21 11.47 -12.35
N TYR A 220 0.05 11.74 -12.02
CA TYR A 220 0.48 12.00 -10.65
C TYR A 220 -0.13 13.28 -10.06
N ASP A 221 -0.27 14.32 -10.87
CA ASP A 221 -0.94 15.57 -10.46
C ASP A 221 -2.42 15.32 -10.17
N GLU A 222 -3.12 14.55 -11.00
CA GLU A 222 -4.51 14.17 -10.75
C GLU A 222 -4.67 13.38 -9.44
N CYS A 223 -3.76 12.44 -9.16
CA CYS A 223 -3.79 11.62 -7.94
C CYS A 223 -3.62 12.42 -6.64
N GLN A 224 -3.05 13.63 -6.71
CA GLN A 224 -2.81 14.44 -5.51
C GLN A 224 -4.02 15.25 -5.04
N LYS A 225 -5.13 15.25 -5.78
CA LYS A 225 -6.35 15.94 -5.38
C LYS A 225 -6.92 15.36 -4.09
N PRO A 226 -7.23 16.21 -3.09
CA PRO A 226 -7.70 15.76 -1.78
C PRO A 226 -9.04 15.01 -1.82
N GLU A 227 -9.87 15.25 -2.87
CA GLU A 227 -11.15 14.58 -3.06
C GLU A 227 -11.03 13.06 -3.26
N TYR A 228 -9.85 12.58 -3.66
CA TYR A 228 -9.58 11.16 -3.86
C TYR A 228 -8.85 10.51 -2.67
N GLN A 229 -8.60 11.30 -1.62
CA GLN A 229 -7.78 10.88 -0.49
C GLN A 229 -8.60 10.50 0.73
N ALA A 230 -8.07 9.58 1.53
CA ALA A 230 -8.49 9.34 2.90
C ALA A 230 -7.26 9.30 3.80
N ARG A 231 -7.42 9.78 5.05
CA ARG A 231 -6.37 9.79 6.06
C ARG A 231 -6.77 8.90 7.22
N VAL A 232 -5.90 7.96 7.56
CA VAL A 232 -6.05 7.07 8.70
C VAL A 232 -5.13 7.55 9.81
N SER A 233 -5.72 8.00 10.91
CA SER A 233 -5.02 8.23 12.17
C SER A 233 -4.98 6.95 12.98
N TRP A 234 -3.84 6.64 13.58
CA TRP A 234 -3.59 5.39 14.25
C TRP A 234 -3.79 5.50 15.76
N SER A 235 -4.40 4.47 16.32
CA SER A 235 -4.35 4.18 17.77
C SER A 235 -3.67 2.85 18.01
N GLN A 236 -3.07 2.68 19.19
CA GLN A 236 -2.48 1.39 19.54
C GLN A 236 -3.53 0.28 19.49
N GLY A 237 -3.17 -0.87 18.92
CA GLY A 237 -4.07 -1.99 18.68
C GLY A 237 -4.88 -1.91 17.40
N ASP A 238 -4.82 -0.81 16.62
CA ASP A 238 -5.51 -0.77 15.33
C ASP A 238 -4.89 -1.73 14.32
N VAL A 239 -5.76 -2.40 13.55
CA VAL A 239 -5.37 -3.21 12.39
C VAL A 239 -5.92 -2.54 11.14
N THR A 240 -5.02 -2.04 10.29
CA THR A 240 -5.41 -1.45 8.98
C THR A 240 -4.94 -2.33 7.85
N MET A 241 -5.86 -2.60 6.92
CA MET A 241 -5.59 -3.31 5.67
C MET A 241 -5.91 -2.41 4.48
N TRP A 242 -5.07 -2.45 3.46
CA TRP A 242 -5.33 -1.78 2.19
C TRP A 242 -5.00 -2.65 0.99
N ASP A 243 -5.72 -2.43 -0.11
CA ASP A 243 -5.50 -3.10 -1.38
C ASP A 243 -4.46 -2.34 -2.21
N ASN A 244 -3.31 -2.96 -2.45
CA ASN A 244 -2.22 -2.39 -3.23
C ASN A 244 -2.60 -2.18 -4.71
N ARG A 245 -3.61 -2.90 -5.20
CA ARG A 245 -4.07 -2.80 -6.59
C ARG A 245 -5.07 -1.67 -6.81
N ALA A 246 -5.59 -1.11 -5.71
CA ALA A 246 -6.62 -0.09 -5.72
C ALA A 246 -6.15 1.25 -5.13
N THR A 247 -5.01 1.28 -4.43
CA THR A 247 -4.60 2.47 -3.66
C THR A 247 -3.13 2.81 -3.81
N TRP A 248 -2.82 4.11 -3.82
CA TRP A 248 -1.54 4.61 -3.35
C TRP A 248 -1.61 4.87 -1.86
N HIS A 249 -0.44 4.88 -1.22
CA HIS A 249 -0.34 5.33 0.15
C HIS A 249 1.00 6.02 0.43
N LYS A 250 1.02 6.80 1.51
CA LYS A 250 2.26 7.33 2.10
C LYS A 250 2.12 7.50 3.60
N ALA A 251 3.19 7.24 4.34
CA ALA A 251 3.30 7.57 5.75
C ALA A 251 3.58 9.07 5.94
N ILE A 252 2.87 9.71 6.85
CA ILE A 252 3.12 11.09 7.25
C ILE A 252 4.16 11.08 8.36
N ASN A 253 5.25 11.83 8.18
CA ASN A 253 6.35 11.89 9.13
C ASN A 253 6.36 13.24 9.87
N ASP A 254 5.37 13.46 10.71
CA ASP A 254 5.12 14.67 11.50
C ASP A 254 5.17 14.42 13.02
N TYR A 255 5.95 13.42 13.46
CA TYR A 255 6.06 12.97 14.86
C TYR A 255 7.53 12.86 15.33
N ASP A 256 8.31 13.90 15.08
CA ASP A 256 9.72 13.95 15.51
C ASP A 256 9.88 13.72 17.02
N GLY A 257 10.89 12.94 17.40
CA GLY A 257 11.16 12.59 18.80
C GLY A 257 10.27 11.47 19.37
N HIS A 258 9.35 10.92 18.59
CA HIS A 258 8.48 9.83 19.02
C HIS A 258 8.75 8.54 18.26
N ARG A 259 8.56 7.41 18.94
CA ARG A 259 8.68 6.07 18.34
C ARG A 259 7.37 5.67 17.67
N ARG A 260 7.47 4.98 16.51
CA ARG A 260 6.34 4.33 15.83
C ARG A 260 6.77 2.92 15.44
N TYR A 261 6.05 1.91 15.95
CA TYR A 261 6.36 0.51 15.75
C TYR A 261 5.12 -0.26 15.30
N MET A 262 5.20 -0.86 14.12
CA MET A 262 4.11 -1.59 13.49
C MET A 262 4.58 -2.98 13.08
N HIS A 263 3.71 -3.95 13.17
CA HIS A 263 3.85 -5.25 12.53
C HIS A 263 3.11 -5.24 11.20
N ARG A 264 3.76 -5.73 10.15
CA ARG A 264 3.20 -5.76 8.80
C ARG A 264 3.19 -7.17 8.23
N ILE A 265 2.06 -7.59 7.69
CA ILE A 265 1.93 -8.79 6.87
C ILE A 265 1.52 -8.36 5.47
N THR A 266 2.11 -9.00 4.45
CA THR A 266 1.76 -8.81 3.05
C THR A 266 1.07 -10.07 2.55
N VAL A 267 -0.05 -9.92 1.86
CA VAL A 267 -0.83 -11.03 1.28
C VAL A 267 -0.56 -11.11 -0.21
N GLU A 268 -0.31 -12.32 -0.72
CA GLU A 268 -0.10 -12.59 -2.15
C GLU A 268 -1.30 -12.15 -2.97
N GLY A 269 -1.05 -11.74 -4.19
CA GLY A 269 -2.07 -11.32 -5.13
C GLY A 269 -2.20 -12.24 -6.34
N CYS A 270 -2.59 -11.65 -7.45
CA CYS A 270 -2.73 -12.34 -8.73
C CYS A 270 -2.17 -11.47 -9.87
N ALA A 271 -1.94 -12.06 -11.02
CA ALA A 271 -1.59 -11.34 -12.23
C ALA A 271 -2.68 -10.31 -12.57
N LEU A 272 -2.25 -9.13 -13.01
CA LEU A 272 -3.16 -8.04 -13.34
C LEU A 272 -3.57 -8.09 -14.81
N SER A 273 -4.84 -7.86 -15.08
CA SER A 273 -5.38 -7.71 -16.43
C SER A 273 -5.67 -6.23 -16.72
N GLY A 274 -5.34 -5.81 -17.95
CA GLY A 274 -5.70 -4.48 -18.44
C GLY A 274 -7.21 -4.31 -18.54
N ALA A 275 -7.68 -3.08 -18.38
CA ALA A 275 -9.04 -2.69 -18.76
C ALA A 275 -9.15 -2.67 -20.30
N GLN A 276 -10.26 -3.14 -20.83
CA GLN A 276 -10.57 -3.15 -22.28
C GLN A 276 -11.39 -1.94 -22.67
#